data_d3467ae696e64dacc8da753faf8ae05d
#
_entry.id   d3467ae696e64dacc8da753faf8ae05d
#
_cell.length_a   1.000
_cell.length_b   1.000
_cell.length_c   1.000
_cell.angle_alpha   90.00
_cell.angle_beta   90.00
_cell.angle_gamma   90.00
#
_symmetry.space_group_name_H-M   'P 1'
#
loop_
_entity.id
_entity.type
_entity.pdbx_description
1 polymer ?
#
loop_
_entity_poly.entity_id
_entity_poly.type
_entity_poly.pdbx_seq_one_letter_code
_entity_poly.pdbx_strand_id
1 'polypeptide(L)'
;MGGTSTHTRRVYVDTSVWVAVLTQEPSAKTLMRALEAEAGQLLTAMWTRTELASALGIKARRHELTQERVHQLIQEFELWVACGLAAMPVDSMDFLQAARLCENIDTKLRGGDALHLSVAKRCQATHLLSLDKDMLVNASSLGMQFIDYDDQKKLTH
;
A
#
# COMPACT_ATOMS: atom_id res chain seq x y z
N MET A 1 -18.32 32.93 -5.23
CA MET A 1 -17.10 32.43 -5.87
C MET A 1 -16.77 31.09 -5.27
N GLY A 2 -17.09 30.03 -5.99
CA GLY A 2 -16.80 28.65 -5.55
C GLY A 2 -15.32 28.33 -5.76
N GLY A 3 -14.54 28.33 -4.69
CA GLY A 3 -13.21 27.78 -4.71
C GLY A 3 -13.33 26.26 -4.82
N THR A 4 -13.13 25.70 -6.02
CA THR A 4 -12.90 24.28 -6.19
C THR A 4 -11.58 23.97 -5.49
N SER A 5 -11.67 23.43 -4.27
CA SER A 5 -10.53 22.82 -3.59
C SER A 5 -10.07 21.66 -4.48
N THR A 6 -9.07 21.90 -5.31
CA THR A 6 -8.37 20.85 -6.02
C THR A 6 -7.59 20.05 -4.99
N HIS A 7 -8.26 19.07 -4.37
CA HIS A 7 -7.55 18.11 -3.53
C HIS A 7 -6.49 17.42 -4.40
N THR A 8 -5.25 17.72 -4.15
CA THR A 8 -4.12 17.08 -4.82
C THR A 8 -4.25 15.57 -4.63
N ARG A 9 -4.25 14.83 -5.72
CA ARG A 9 -4.33 13.36 -5.67
C ARG A 9 -3.15 12.81 -4.90
N ARG A 10 -3.41 11.95 -3.93
CA ARG A 10 -2.43 11.28 -3.08
C ARG A 10 -2.79 9.81 -3.00
N VAL A 11 -1.92 8.96 -3.52
CA VAL A 11 -2.16 7.52 -3.63
C VAL A 11 -1.32 6.78 -2.60
N TYR A 12 -1.99 6.21 -1.61
CA TYR A 12 -1.34 5.35 -0.63
C TYR A 12 -1.18 3.94 -1.19
N VAL A 13 0.02 3.40 -1.14
CA VAL A 13 0.36 2.07 -1.64
C VAL A 13 0.66 1.15 -0.47
N ASP A 14 -0.13 0.10 -0.36
CA ASP A 14 0.00 -0.95 0.66
C ASP A 14 1.16 -1.91 0.37
N THR A 15 1.66 -2.56 1.41
CA THR A 15 2.76 -3.54 1.32
C THR A 15 2.48 -4.67 0.35
N SER A 16 1.24 -5.15 0.24
CA SER A 16 0.86 -6.23 -0.68
C SER A 16 1.24 -5.94 -2.13
N VAL A 17 1.11 -4.67 -2.54
CA VAL A 17 1.47 -4.21 -3.89
C VAL A 17 2.98 -4.29 -4.10
N TRP A 18 3.76 -3.82 -3.12
CA TRP A 18 5.22 -3.85 -3.20
C TRP A 18 5.76 -5.28 -3.23
N VAL A 19 5.20 -6.18 -2.41
CA VAL A 19 5.56 -7.59 -2.45
C VAL A 19 5.29 -8.18 -3.83
N ALA A 20 4.09 -7.96 -4.38
CA ALA A 20 3.70 -8.50 -5.68
C ALA A 20 4.58 -7.98 -6.83
N VAL A 21 4.87 -6.68 -6.84
CA VAL A 21 5.70 -6.06 -7.88
C VAL A 21 7.15 -6.54 -7.79
N LEU A 22 7.74 -6.51 -6.61
CA LEU A 22 9.14 -6.86 -6.41
C LEU A 22 9.41 -8.36 -6.61
N THR A 23 8.48 -9.22 -6.22
CA THR A 23 8.61 -10.68 -6.42
C THR A 23 8.02 -11.17 -7.75
N GLN A 24 7.61 -10.25 -8.60
CA GLN A 24 7.08 -10.52 -9.94
C GLN A 24 5.90 -11.52 -9.94
N GLU A 25 4.95 -11.31 -9.03
CA GLU A 25 3.71 -12.06 -9.02
C GLU A 25 2.88 -11.79 -10.30
N PRO A 26 1.89 -12.63 -10.66
CA PRO A 26 1.13 -12.47 -11.91
C PRO A 26 0.53 -11.07 -12.13
N SER A 27 0.17 -10.36 -11.07
CA SER A 27 -0.35 -8.97 -11.11
C SER A 27 0.73 -7.89 -11.26
N ALA A 28 2.02 -8.23 -11.15
CA ALA A 28 3.12 -7.26 -11.07
C ALA A 28 3.14 -6.26 -12.23
N LYS A 29 2.95 -6.75 -13.45
CA LYS A 29 2.98 -5.88 -14.65
C LYS A 29 1.85 -4.83 -14.63
N THR A 30 0.67 -5.23 -14.24
CA THR A 30 -0.51 -4.36 -14.16
C THR A 30 -0.37 -3.35 -13.02
N LEU A 31 0.12 -3.81 -11.87
CA LEU A 31 0.41 -2.95 -10.72
C LEU A 31 1.51 -1.94 -11.04
N MET A 32 2.58 -2.35 -11.74
CA MET A 32 3.65 -1.45 -12.16
C MET A 32 3.11 -0.30 -13.02
N ARG A 33 2.25 -0.59 -13.98
CA ARG A 33 1.60 0.44 -14.80
C ARG A 33 0.76 1.41 -13.96
N ALA A 34 0.05 0.90 -12.93
CA ALA A 34 -0.71 1.74 -12.02
C ALA A 34 0.21 2.64 -11.19
N LEU A 35 1.35 2.13 -10.70
CA LEU A 35 2.35 2.92 -9.97
C LEU A 35 2.97 4.00 -10.86
N GLU A 36 3.32 3.67 -12.10
CA GLU A 36 3.88 4.61 -13.07
C GLU A 36 2.88 5.72 -13.43
N ALA A 37 1.60 5.39 -13.59
CA ALA A 37 0.54 6.36 -13.88
C ALA A 37 0.34 7.37 -12.74
N GLU A 38 0.64 6.99 -11.51
CA GLU A 38 0.50 7.81 -10.31
C GLU A 38 1.85 8.37 -9.81
N ALA A 39 2.90 8.31 -10.63
CA ALA A 39 4.22 8.79 -10.27
C ALA A 39 4.19 10.25 -9.78
N GLY A 40 4.91 10.53 -8.69
CA GLY A 40 4.93 11.84 -8.03
C GLY A 40 3.79 12.06 -7.02
N GLN A 41 2.82 11.13 -6.91
CA GLN A 41 1.67 11.20 -6.00
C GLN A 41 1.64 10.03 -5.00
N LEU A 42 2.62 9.15 -5.08
CA LEU A 42 2.69 7.93 -4.29
C LEU A 42 3.21 8.19 -2.89
N LEU A 43 2.55 7.57 -1.91
CA LEU A 43 3.02 7.51 -0.53
C LEU A 43 2.79 6.11 0.06
N THR A 44 3.54 5.79 1.08
CA THR A 44 3.41 4.58 1.88
C THR A 44 3.83 4.88 3.32
N ALA A 45 3.65 3.94 4.26
CA ALA A 45 4.19 4.10 5.60
C ALA A 45 5.61 3.56 5.71
N MET A 46 6.40 4.07 6.64
CA MET A 46 7.67 3.44 7.03
C MET A 46 7.47 2.01 7.55
N TRP A 47 6.27 1.70 8.07
CA TRP A 47 5.83 0.36 8.43
C TRP A 47 5.95 -0.64 7.27
N THR A 48 5.76 -0.18 6.04
CA THR A 48 5.94 -0.99 4.83
C THR A 48 7.32 -1.66 4.75
N ARG A 49 8.38 -0.98 5.21
CA ARG A 49 9.74 -1.57 5.23
C ARG A 49 9.80 -2.81 6.11
N THR A 50 9.18 -2.74 7.29
CA THR A 50 9.16 -3.86 8.24
C THR A 50 8.36 -5.02 7.68
N GLU A 51 7.19 -4.76 7.14
CA GLU A 51 6.34 -5.79 6.55
C GLU A 51 6.95 -6.41 5.29
N LEU A 52 7.55 -5.60 4.43
CA LEU A 52 8.24 -6.07 3.24
C LEU A 52 9.40 -7.00 3.63
N ALA A 53 10.26 -6.58 4.55
CA ALA A 53 11.35 -7.41 5.05
C ALA A 53 10.84 -8.72 5.66
N SER A 54 9.75 -8.67 6.41
CA SER A 54 9.10 -9.85 6.98
C SER A 54 8.56 -10.79 5.90
N ALA A 55 7.82 -10.27 4.93
CA ALA A 55 7.25 -11.06 3.83
C ALA A 55 8.33 -11.73 2.96
N LEU A 56 9.37 -10.98 2.60
CA LEU A 56 10.51 -11.52 1.84
C LEU A 56 11.29 -12.56 2.66
N GLY A 57 11.46 -12.33 3.95
CA GLY A 57 12.08 -13.29 4.86
C GLY A 57 11.28 -14.60 4.98
N ILE A 58 9.94 -14.53 4.97
CA ILE A 58 9.09 -15.73 4.93
C ILE A 58 9.32 -16.50 3.62
N LYS A 59 9.35 -15.81 2.48
CA LYS A 59 9.63 -16.44 1.18
C LYS A 59 11.02 -17.09 1.15
N ALA A 60 12.03 -16.47 1.76
CA ALA A 60 13.37 -17.06 1.86
C ALA A 60 13.39 -18.33 2.73
N ARG A 61 12.70 -18.34 3.88
CA ARG A 61 12.58 -19.53 4.73
C ARG A 61 11.83 -20.68 4.04
N ARG A 62 10.98 -20.38 3.08
CA ARG A 62 10.30 -21.37 2.22
C ARG A 62 11.12 -21.79 0.99
N HIS A 63 12.38 -21.32 0.90
CA HIS A 63 13.27 -21.57 -0.26
C HIS A 63 12.74 -21.01 -1.60
N GLU A 64 11.84 -20.03 -1.56
CA GLU A 64 11.36 -19.31 -2.75
C GLU A 64 12.35 -18.22 -3.19
N LEU A 65 13.14 -17.69 -2.26
CA LEU A 65 14.14 -16.64 -2.45
C LEU A 65 15.45 -17.01 -1.74
N THR A 66 16.57 -16.53 -2.27
CA THR A 66 17.85 -16.54 -1.55
C THR A 66 17.95 -15.32 -0.64
N GLN A 67 18.80 -15.36 0.38
CA GLN A 67 19.07 -14.21 1.24
C GLN A 67 19.61 -13.02 0.44
N GLU A 68 20.46 -13.28 -0.56
CA GLU A 68 20.98 -12.24 -1.45
C GLU A 68 19.84 -11.57 -2.25
N ARG A 69 18.90 -12.36 -2.77
CA ARG A 69 17.75 -11.81 -3.49
C ARG A 69 16.86 -10.97 -2.59
N VAL A 70 16.66 -11.37 -1.34
CA VAL A 70 15.93 -10.55 -0.35
C VAL A 70 16.59 -9.18 -0.20
N HIS A 71 17.90 -9.10 -0.04
CA HIS A 71 18.61 -7.83 0.07
C HIS A 71 18.47 -6.97 -1.20
N GLN A 72 18.58 -7.57 -2.38
CA GLN A 72 18.38 -6.86 -3.63
C GLN A 72 16.97 -6.25 -3.75
N LEU A 73 15.93 -7.02 -3.39
CA LEU A 73 14.54 -6.56 -3.46
C LEU A 73 14.27 -5.41 -2.48
N ILE A 74 14.86 -5.46 -1.28
CA ILE A 74 14.80 -4.34 -0.34
C ILE A 74 15.48 -3.09 -0.93
N GLN A 75 16.64 -3.24 -1.59
CA GLN A 75 17.31 -2.13 -2.25
C GLN A 75 16.48 -1.57 -3.42
N GLU A 76 15.82 -2.42 -4.19
CA GLU A 76 14.89 -1.99 -5.24
C GLU A 76 13.75 -1.14 -4.65
N PHE A 77 13.19 -1.52 -3.51
CA PHE A 77 12.19 -0.69 -2.81
C PHE A 77 12.77 0.66 -2.36
N GLU A 78 13.98 0.67 -1.81
CA GLU A 78 14.62 1.94 -1.39
C GLU A 78 14.90 2.87 -2.58
N LEU A 79 15.10 2.34 -3.79
CA LEU A 79 15.19 3.16 -5.00
C LEU A 79 13.86 3.86 -5.30
N TRP A 80 12.72 3.22 -5.09
CA TRP A 80 11.43 3.89 -5.20
C TRP A 80 11.31 5.07 -4.24
N VAL A 81 11.76 4.90 -3.00
CA VAL A 81 11.79 5.97 -2.00
C VAL A 81 12.73 7.10 -2.45
N ALA A 82 13.92 6.77 -2.92
CA ALA A 82 14.89 7.75 -3.42
C ALA A 82 14.38 8.52 -4.66
N CYS A 83 13.52 7.88 -5.47
CA CYS A 83 12.96 8.45 -6.68
C CYS A 83 11.59 9.15 -6.48
N GLY A 84 11.13 9.30 -5.23
CA GLY A 84 9.97 10.14 -4.95
C GLY A 84 8.76 9.46 -4.29
N LEU A 85 8.82 8.15 -3.99
CA LEU A 85 7.83 7.52 -3.12
C LEU A 85 7.97 8.09 -1.69
N ALA A 86 6.94 8.75 -1.20
CA ALA A 86 6.98 9.32 0.15
C ALA A 86 6.74 8.22 1.20
N ALA A 87 7.80 7.84 1.93
CA ALA A 87 7.70 6.91 3.07
C ALA A 87 7.38 7.69 4.35
N MET A 88 6.12 7.68 4.75
CA MET A 88 5.60 8.48 5.86
C MET A 88 5.91 7.83 7.21
N PRO A 89 6.38 8.59 8.20
CA PRO A 89 6.59 8.06 9.53
C PRO A 89 5.26 7.62 10.15
N VAL A 90 5.33 6.60 11.01
CA VAL A 90 4.20 6.18 11.85
C VAL A 90 4.33 6.88 13.19
N ASP A 91 3.29 7.53 13.64
CA ASP A 91 3.27 8.16 14.96
C ASP A 91 2.37 7.41 15.97
N SER A 92 2.42 7.81 17.24
CA SER A 92 1.66 7.14 18.29
C SER A 92 0.15 7.20 18.09
N MET A 93 -0.35 8.25 17.44
CA MET A 93 -1.77 8.39 17.15
C MET A 93 -2.24 7.42 16.07
N ASP A 94 -1.37 7.04 15.13
CA ASP A 94 -1.69 6.02 14.14
C ASP A 94 -1.98 4.67 14.82
N PHE A 95 -1.19 4.29 15.83
CA PHE A 95 -1.44 3.07 16.61
C PHE A 95 -2.77 3.09 17.35
N LEU A 96 -3.12 4.23 17.96
CA LEU A 96 -4.40 4.38 18.67
C LEU A 96 -5.59 4.29 17.69
N GLN A 97 -5.49 4.92 16.53
CA GLN A 97 -6.53 4.84 15.50
C GLN A 97 -6.63 3.44 14.90
N ALA A 98 -5.51 2.77 14.67
CA ALA A 98 -5.48 1.39 14.20
C ALA A 98 -6.16 0.44 15.21
N ALA A 99 -5.90 0.61 16.50
CA ALA A 99 -6.57 -0.16 17.55
C ALA A 99 -8.10 0.01 17.50
N ARG A 100 -8.57 1.25 17.38
CA ARG A 100 -10.02 1.53 17.25
C ARG A 100 -10.65 0.89 16.00
N LEU A 101 -9.93 0.87 14.88
CA LEU A 101 -10.39 0.18 13.67
C LEU A 101 -10.51 -1.33 13.89
N CYS A 102 -9.57 -1.92 14.62
CA CYS A 102 -9.59 -3.36 14.94
C CYS A 102 -10.65 -3.73 15.98
N GLU A 103 -11.02 -2.83 16.89
CA GLU A 103 -12.10 -3.05 17.88
C GLU A 103 -13.46 -3.29 17.21
N ASN A 104 -13.67 -2.72 16.03
CA ASN A 104 -14.85 -3.02 15.22
C ASN A 104 -14.62 -4.32 14.44
N ILE A 105 -15.22 -5.40 14.93
CA ILE A 105 -15.09 -6.74 14.35
C ILE A 105 -15.56 -6.85 12.88
N ASP A 106 -16.47 -5.98 12.48
CA ASP A 106 -17.02 -5.99 11.11
C ASP A 106 -16.00 -5.50 10.07
N THR A 107 -14.95 -4.79 10.50
CA THR A 107 -13.88 -4.36 9.59
C THR A 107 -13.02 -5.52 9.09
N LYS A 108 -12.90 -6.59 9.85
CA LYS A 108 -12.01 -7.75 9.60
C LYS A 108 -10.54 -7.38 9.46
N LEU A 109 -10.15 -6.17 9.86
CA LEU A 109 -8.79 -5.67 9.75
C LEU A 109 -7.87 -6.33 10.76
N ARG A 110 -6.68 -6.68 10.30
CA ARG A 110 -5.55 -7.00 11.16
C ARG A 110 -4.80 -5.74 11.56
N GLY A 111 -4.01 -5.81 12.64
CA GLY A 111 -3.31 -4.65 13.18
C GLY A 111 -2.43 -3.91 12.17
N GLY A 112 -1.70 -4.64 11.33
CA GLY A 112 -0.88 -4.04 10.26
C GLY A 112 -1.71 -3.29 9.22
N ASP A 113 -2.81 -3.88 8.76
CA ASP A 113 -3.71 -3.29 7.78
C ASP A 113 -4.38 -2.03 8.34
N ALA A 114 -4.84 -2.09 9.59
CA ALA A 114 -5.42 -0.96 10.30
C ALA A 114 -4.39 0.18 10.48
N LEU A 115 -3.12 -0.17 10.72
CA LEU A 115 -2.04 0.82 10.83
C LEU A 115 -1.79 1.53 9.51
N HIS A 116 -1.75 0.80 8.39
CA HIS A 116 -1.67 1.40 7.05
C HIS A 116 -2.81 2.39 6.79
N LEU A 117 -4.05 1.99 7.08
CA LEU A 117 -5.22 2.86 6.88
C LEU A 117 -5.18 4.11 7.77
N SER A 118 -4.67 3.97 9.00
CA SER A 118 -4.50 5.11 9.92
C SER A 118 -3.49 6.12 9.40
N VAL A 119 -2.33 5.65 8.94
CA VAL A 119 -1.31 6.52 8.32
C VAL A 119 -1.86 7.16 7.04
N ALA A 120 -2.50 6.37 6.17
CA ALA A 120 -3.08 6.87 4.93
C ALA A 120 -4.07 8.00 5.19
N LYS A 121 -4.96 7.83 6.17
CA LYS A 121 -5.94 8.85 6.57
C LYS A 121 -5.27 10.09 7.12
N ARG A 122 -4.33 9.96 8.05
CA ARG A 122 -3.59 11.09 8.62
C ARG A 122 -2.84 11.88 7.55
N CYS A 123 -2.26 11.18 6.58
CA CYS A 123 -1.55 11.77 5.45
C CYS A 123 -2.48 12.28 4.34
N GLN A 124 -3.79 12.29 4.56
CA GLN A 124 -4.79 12.77 3.60
C GLN A 124 -4.72 12.07 2.23
N ALA A 125 -4.47 10.76 2.25
CA ALA A 125 -4.55 9.96 1.04
C ALA A 125 -5.96 10.04 0.45
N THR A 126 -6.05 10.28 -0.84
CA THR A 126 -7.31 10.32 -1.57
C THR A 126 -7.66 8.97 -2.18
N HIS A 127 -6.64 8.17 -2.42
CA HIS A 127 -6.76 6.85 -3.05
C HIS A 127 -5.90 5.82 -2.33
N LEU A 128 -6.36 4.56 -2.36
CA LEU A 128 -5.61 3.39 -1.90
C LEU A 128 -5.35 2.45 -3.09
N LEU A 129 -4.13 1.97 -3.20
CA LEU A 129 -3.75 0.84 -4.04
C LEU A 129 -3.37 -0.33 -3.13
N SER A 130 -4.13 -1.41 -3.17
CA SER A 130 -3.95 -2.61 -2.34
C SER A 130 -4.50 -3.83 -3.05
N LEU A 131 -3.95 -5.01 -2.73
CA LEU A 131 -4.48 -6.31 -3.14
C LEU A 131 -5.46 -6.89 -2.11
N ASP A 132 -5.55 -6.28 -0.93
CA ASP A 132 -6.41 -6.72 0.16
C ASP A 132 -7.82 -6.12 0.05
N LYS A 133 -8.83 -6.98 -0.13
CA LYS A 133 -10.24 -6.56 -0.28
C LYS A 133 -10.79 -5.90 0.97
N ASP A 134 -10.43 -6.39 2.15
CA ASP A 134 -10.91 -5.83 3.41
C ASP A 134 -10.32 -4.43 3.62
N MET A 135 -9.06 -4.22 3.25
CA MET A 135 -8.46 -2.87 3.22
C MET A 135 -9.18 -1.93 2.27
N LEU A 136 -9.51 -2.37 1.05
CA LEU A 136 -10.22 -1.53 0.07
C LEU A 136 -11.60 -1.10 0.56
N VAL A 137 -12.37 -2.04 1.15
CA VAL A 137 -13.69 -1.75 1.73
C VAL A 137 -13.58 -0.72 2.86
N ASN A 138 -12.64 -0.91 3.77
CA ASN A 138 -12.44 -0.01 4.90
C ASN A 138 -11.88 1.36 4.47
N ALA A 139 -11.02 1.42 3.47
CA ALA A 139 -10.55 2.67 2.90
C ALA A 139 -11.70 3.52 2.35
N SER A 140 -12.66 2.89 1.67
CA SER A 140 -13.86 3.58 1.17
C SER A 140 -14.69 4.18 2.33
N SER A 141 -14.84 3.44 3.42
CA SER A 141 -15.51 3.94 4.64
C SER A 141 -14.78 5.13 5.29
N LEU A 142 -13.48 5.24 5.07
CA LEU A 142 -12.63 6.34 5.53
C LEU A 142 -12.57 7.52 4.54
N GLY A 143 -13.30 7.45 3.42
CA GLY A 143 -13.38 8.50 2.42
C GLY A 143 -12.29 8.43 1.33
N MET A 144 -11.54 7.34 1.25
CA MET A 144 -10.58 7.10 0.18
C MET A 144 -11.23 6.31 -0.96
N GLN A 145 -10.88 6.64 -2.19
CA GLN A 145 -11.19 5.82 -3.36
C GLN A 145 -10.13 4.72 -3.51
N PHE A 146 -10.38 3.72 -4.31
CA PHE A 146 -9.36 2.72 -4.66
C PHE A 146 -8.92 2.89 -6.12
N ILE A 147 -7.69 2.48 -6.41
CA ILE A 147 -7.16 2.40 -7.77
C ILE A 147 -7.56 1.04 -8.34
N ASP A 148 -8.36 1.05 -9.39
CA ASP A 148 -8.64 -0.16 -10.18
C ASP A 148 -7.47 -0.37 -11.14
N TYR A 149 -6.66 -1.39 -10.89
CA TYR A 149 -5.49 -1.74 -11.71
C TYR A 149 -5.76 -2.89 -12.68
N ASP A 150 -6.94 -3.52 -12.63
CA ASP A 150 -7.29 -4.70 -13.41
C ASP A 150 -8.26 -4.37 -14.52
N ASP A 151 -7.76 -3.72 -15.56
CA ASP A 151 -8.55 -3.44 -16.78
C ASP A 151 -9.00 -4.70 -17.52
N GLN A 152 -8.48 -5.87 -17.18
CA GLN A 152 -8.81 -7.13 -17.86
C GLN A 152 -10.15 -7.72 -17.44
N LYS A 153 -10.69 -7.33 -16.28
CA LYS A 153 -12.04 -7.78 -15.87
C LYS A 153 -13.18 -7.07 -16.58
N LYS A 154 -12.93 -5.96 -17.27
CA LYS A 154 -13.95 -5.22 -18.03
C LYS A 154 -14.21 -5.76 -19.43
N LEU A 155 -13.40 -6.70 -19.92
CA LEU A 155 -13.50 -7.24 -21.29
C LEU A 155 -14.19 -8.61 -21.37
N THR A 156 -14.73 -9.13 -20.29
CA THR A 156 -15.44 -10.43 -20.26
C THR A 156 -16.85 -10.30 -19.72
N HIS A 157 -17.62 -9.35 -20.27
CA HIS A 157 -19.09 -9.34 -20.19
C HIS A 157 -19.67 -8.84 -21.49
#